data_cb6c75d78435ea484ed3f119eb0fd235
#
_entry.id   cb6c75d78435ea484ed3f119eb0fd235
#
_cell.length_a   1.000
_cell.length_b   1.000
_cell.length_c   1.000
_cell.angle_alpha   90.00
_cell.angle_beta   90.00
_cell.angle_gamma   90.00
#
_symmetry.space_group_name_H-M   'P 1'
#
loop_
_entity.id
_entity.type
_entity.pdbx_description
1 polymer ?
#
loop_
_entity_poly.entity_id
_entity_poly.type
_entity_poly.pdbx_seq_one_letter_code
_entity_poly.pdbx_strand_id
1 'polypeptide(L)'
;MSACGTSDPAAERNEAEGETRSIEHAMGTTEVPVAPERVVVLDTDKIDTALSLGVTPIGAAQTDETTLPTYLGDLSDVTVVGTLTSPDLEAIEGLNPDLILGSKFRQEEFYDELDAIAPTVFTENVGISWKENFLLDGEAMGKGEEAQELLDAYETRAAEFGASLGDLSATEVSIVRFMPDMVRYYGPDSFSGIVLGDTGLGRPELQVMEGAEDRRFGELSLEEIDSADGDVLFYCAYGDDAAAQMEETASGALWESMSVVEAGKAHPVDDEVWMTGIGVTAAGMILDDLEQYLAA
;
A
#
# COMPACT_ATOMS: atom_id res chain seq x y z
N MET A 1 -9.88 -21.13 72.96
CA MET A 1 -9.00 -20.10 72.33
C MET A 1 -9.04 -20.36 70.84
N SER A 2 -9.93 -19.67 70.14
CA SER A 2 -10.05 -19.77 68.70
C SER A 2 -9.19 -18.68 68.06
N ALA A 3 -8.29 -19.06 67.16
CA ALA A 3 -7.57 -18.13 66.32
C ALA A 3 -8.30 -18.01 64.96
N CYS A 4 -8.82 -16.81 64.65
CA CYS A 4 -9.34 -16.46 63.35
C CYS A 4 -8.14 -16.19 62.42
N GLY A 5 -7.99 -16.99 61.38
CA GLY A 5 -7.16 -16.68 60.25
C GLY A 5 -7.96 -15.82 59.24
N THR A 6 -7.55 -14.58 59.07
CA THR A 6 -8.02 -13.71 58.01
C THR A 6 -7.31 -14.15 56.71
N SER A 7 -8.09 -14.77 55.83
CA SER A 7 -7.69 -15.00 54.46
C SER A 7 -7.82 -13.67 53.69
N ASP A 8 -6.73 -13.17 53.22
CA ASP A 8 -6.62 -12.05 52.28
C ASP A 8 -7.14 -12.55 50.91
N PRO A 9 -8.13 -11.93 50.28
CA PRO A 9 -8.46 -12.27 48.91
C PRO A 9 -7.43 -11.58 47.99
N ALA A 10 -6.31 -12.28 47.76
CA ALA A 10 -5.46 -11.96 46.61
C ALA A 10 -6.34 -12.02 45.37
N ALA A 11 -6.49 -10.89 44.71
CA ALA A 11 -7.13 -10.77 43.42
C ALA A 11 -6.52 -11.79 42.46
N GLU A 12 -7.25 -12.85 42.17
CA GLU A 12 -7.02 -13.65 40.98
C GLU A 12 -7.21 -12.70 39.78
N ARG A 13 -6.12 -12.13 39.28
CA ARG A 13 -6.06 -11.69 37.89
C ARG A 13 -6.28 -12.95 37.07
N ASN A 14 -7.41 -13.02 36.44
CA ASN A 14 -7.74 -14.02 35.45
C ASN A 14 -6.83 -13.75 34.25
N GLU A 15 -5.65 -14.35 34.23
CA GLU A 15 -4.79 -14.47 33.07
C GLU A 15 -5.48 -15.47 32.13
N ALA A 16 -6.46 -14.99 31.36
CA ALA A 16 -6.76 -15.57 30.08
C ALA A 16 -5.64 -15.10 29.15
N GLU A 17 -4.43 -15.66 29.31
CA GLU A 17 -3.41 -15.61 28.28
C GLU A 17 -4.03 -16.29 27.06
N GLY A 18 -4.49 -15.50 26.07
CA GLY A 18 -4.92 -15.99 24.79
C GLY A 18 -3.75 -16.74 24.14
N GLU A 19 -4.04 -17.73 23.32
CA GLU A 19 -3.03 -18.45 22.54
C GLU A 19 -2.27 -17.45 21.65
N THR A 20 -0.92 -17.47 21.67
CA THR A 20 -0.07 -16.60 20.85
C THR A 20 0.68 -17.42 19.80
N ARG A 21 1.16 -16.73 18.77
CA ARG A 21 2.10 -17.26 17.79
C ARG A 21 3.29 -16.29 17.64
N SER A 22 4.43 -16.83 17.28
CA SER A 22 5.67 -16.10 17.08
C SER A 22 5.77 -15.65 15.62
N ILE A 23 5.92 -14.35 15.36
CA ILE A 23 6.08 -13.75 14.03
C ILE A 23 7.48 -13.16 13.91
N GLU A 24 8.25 -13.63 12.92
CA GLU A 24 9.53 -13.02 12.54
C GLU A 24 9.27 -11.86 11.57
N HIS A 25 9.84 -10.69 11.84
CA HIS A 25 9.61 -9.46 11.08
C HIS A 25 10.84 -8.53 11.09
N ALA A 26 10.75 -7.36 10.46
CA ALA A 26 11.89 -6.47 10.24
C ALA A 26 12.60 -5.98 11.51
N MET A 27 11.94 -5.98 12.67
CA MET A 27 12.51 -5.54 13.95
C MET A 27 12.88 -6.70 14.89
N GLY A 28 12.66 -7.95 14.45
CA GLY A 28 12.97 -9.14 15.26
C GLY A 28 11.85 -10.15 15.27
N THR A 29 11.44 -10.60 16.44
CA THR A 29 10.37 -11.61 16.61
C THR A 29 9.41 -11.14 17.68
N THR A 30 8.11 -11.14 17.40
CA THR A 30 7.05 -10.70 18.31
C THR A 30 6.04 -11.83 18.52
N GLU A 31 5.60 -12.03 19.77
CA GLU A 31 4.50 -12.92 20.13
C GLU A 31 3.18 -12.18 19.94
N VAL A 32 2.38 -12.56 18.95
CA VAL A 32 1.08 -11.94 18.65
C VAL A 32 -0.08 -12.87 19.00
N PRO A 33 -1.28 -12.35 19.34
CA PRO A 33 -2.46 -13.18 19.53
C PRO A 33 -2.76 -14.03 18.28
N VAL A 34 -3.23 -15.27 18.46
CA VAL A 34 -3.63 -16.12 17.32
C VAL A 34 -4.78 -15.53 16.52
N ALA A 35 -5.66 -14.75 17.18
CA ALA A 35 -6.80 -14.07 16.56
C ALA A 35 -6.90 -12.65 17.15
N PRO A 36 -6.11 -11.68 16.67
CA PRO A 36 -6.22 -10.31 17.15
C PRO A 36 -7.56 -9.71 16.74
N GLU A 37 -8.19 -8.96 17.66
CA GLU A 37 -9.50 -8.34 17.47
C GLU A 37 -9.40 -6.81 17.34
N ARG A 38 -8.29 -6.23 17.82
CA ARG A 38 -8.12 -4.77 17.95
C ARG A 38 -6.85 -4.32 17.24
N VAL A 39 -6.91 -4.35 15.92
CA VAL A 39 -5.75 -4.06 15.07
C VAL A 39 -5.65 -2.57 14.78
N VAL A 40 -4.47 -1.99 14.99
CA VAL A 40 -4.07 -0.66 14.52
C VAL A 40 -3.09 -0.81 13.37
N VAL A 41 -3.27 -0.02 12.31
CA VAL A 41 -2.45 -0.06 11.10
C VAL A 41 -1.82 1.30 10.82
N LEU A 42 -0.52 1.34 10.51
CA LEU A 42 0.25 2.58 10.42
C LEU A 42 0.71 2.91 9.00
N ASP A 43 0.23 2.17 8.00
CA ASP A 43 0.56 2.43 6.60
C ASP A 43 -0.63 2.09 5.68
N THR A 44 -0.65 2.66 4.47
CA THR A 44 -1.77 2.47 3.52
C THR A 44 -1.86 1.03 3.03
N ASP A 45 -0.74 0.33 2.84
CA ASP A 45 -0.71 -1.10 2.48
C ASP A 45 -1.32 -1.98 3.58
N LYS A 46 -1.20 -1.59 4.85
CA LYS A 46 -1.79 -2.30 5.97
C LYS A 46 -3.31 -2.13 6.04
N ILE A 47 -3.82 -0.96 5.60
CA ILE A 47 -5.28 -0.73 5.53
C ILE A 47 -5.89 -1.64 4.46
N ASP A 48 -5.32 -1.68 3.25
CA ASP A 48 -5.78 -2.55 2.16
C ASP A 48 -5.73 -4.03 2.60
N THR A 49 -4.59 -4.45 3.17
CA THR A 49 -4.39 -5.82 3.65
C THR A 49 -5.44 -6.21 4.69
N ALA A 50 -5.64 -5.39 5.72
CA ALA A 50 -6.60 -5.69 6.78
C ALA A 50 -8.03 -5.85 6.23
N LEU A 51 -8.46 -4.89 5.42
CA LEU A 51 -9.82 -4.89 4.86
C LEU A 51 -10.05 -6.02 3.85
N SER A 52 -9.08 -6.32 2.99
CA SER A 52 -9.17 -7.43 2.04
C SER A 52 -9.30 -8.79 2.73
N LEU A 53 -8.72 -8.93 3.93
CA LEU A 53 -8.81 -10.11 4.79
C LEU A 53 -10.02 -10.09 5.74
N GLY A 54 -10.90 -9.09 5.60
CA GLY A 54 -12.12 -8.97 6.41
C GLY A 54 -11.87 -8.47 7.84
N VAL A 55 -10.71 -7.86 8.11
CA VAL A 55 -10.37 -7.24 9.38
C VAL A 55 -10.55 -5.73 9.26
N THR A 56 -11.50 -5.16 10.00
CA THR A 56 -11.63 -3.69 10.07
C THR A 56 -10.72 -3.16 11.17
N PRO A 57 -9.70 -2.33 10.84
CA PRO A 57 -8.82 -1.78 11.86
C PRO A 57 -9.58 -0.79 12.74
N ILE A 58 -9.24 -0.74 14.04
CA ILE A 58 -9.81 0.22 14.99
C ILE A 58 -9.14 1.60 14.90
N GLY A 59 -7.95 1.66 14.34
CA GLY A 59 -7.18 2.87 14.10
C GLY A 59 -6.27 2.72 12.89
N ALA A 60 -6.08 3.80 12.14
CA ALA A 60 -5.22 3.83 10.97
C ALA A 60 -4.48 5.17 10.85
N ALA A 61 -3.22 5.13 10.39
CA ALA A 61 -2.50 6.33 9.98
C ALA A 61 -2.94 6.75 8.56
N GLN A 62 -2.97 8.06 8.31
CA GLN A 62 -3.30 8.64 7.01
C GLN A 62 -2.07 9.27 6.35
N THR A 63 -2.16 9.61 5.06
CA THR A 63 -1.15 10.43 4.40
C THR A 63 -1.25 11.89 4.87
N ASP A 64 -0.21 12.71 4.63
CA ASP A 64 -0.23 14.12 5.02
C ASP A 64 -1.19 14.97 4.15
N GLU A 65 -1.43 14.55 2.91
CA GLU A 65 -2.20 15.30 1.91
C GLU A 65 -3.65 14.81 1.75
N THR A 66 -3.95 13.58 2.23
CA THR A 66 -5.26 12.95 2.02
C THR A 66 -5.84 12.42 3.32
N THR A 67 -7.09 12.00 3.27
CA THR A 67 -7.76 11.24 4.33
C THR A 67 -7.38 9.75 4.24
N LEU A 68 -8.07 8.89 4.98
CA LEU A 68 -7.99 7.44 4.77
C LEU A 68 -8.46 7.08 3.34
N PRO A 69 -7.92 6.01 2.73
CA PRO A 69 -8.20 5.67 1.33
C PRO A 69 -9.69 5.49 1.05
N THR A 70 -10.20 6.20 0.04
CA THR A 70 -11.63 6.19 -0.28
C THR A 70 -12.03 4.98 -1.13
N TYR A 71 -11.10 4.41 -1.90
CA TYR A 71 -11.34 3.22 -2.73
C TYR A 71 -11.66 1.96 -1.90
N LEU A 72 -11.31 1.95 -0.61
CA LEU A 72 -11.59 0.86 0.31
C LEU A 72 -12.98 0.94 0.98
N GLY A 73 -13.78 1.93 0.60
CA GLY A 73 -15.15 2.11 1.10
C GLY A 73 -15.25 3.03 2.32
N ASP A 74 -16.29 2.83 3.14
CA ASP A 74 -16.58 3.69 4.29
C ASP A 74 -15.69 3.32 5.49
N LEU A 75 -14.76 4.19 5.82
CA LEU A 75 -13.83 4.08 6.96
C LEU A 75 -14.14 5.09 8.08
N SER A 76 -15.35 5.64 8.13
CA SER A 76 -15.77 6.65 9.14
C SER A 76 -15.67 6.17 10.59
N ASP A 77 -15.73 4.86 10.82
CA ASP A 77 -15.60 4.23 12.15
C ASP A 77 -14.12 3.96 12.53
N VAL A 78 -13.17 4.14 11.61
CA VAL A 78 -11.73 3.95 11.87
C VAL A 78 -11.15 5.25 12.44
N THR A 79 -10.54 5.16 13.61
CA THR A 79 -9.92 6.33 14.24
C THR A 79 -8.60 6.68 13.53
N VAL A 80 -8.44 7.93 13.09
CA VAL A 80 -7.16 8.40 12.57
C VAL A 80 -6.17 8.53 13.74
N VAL A 81 -5.02 7.86 13.64
CA VAL A 81 -3.97 7.80 14.67
C VAL A 81 -2.66 8.46 14.21
N GLY A 82 -2.76 9.62 13.60
CA GLY A 82 -1.63 10.38 13.07
C GLY A 82 -1.40 10.16 11.59
N THR A 83 -0.18 10.47 11.14
CA THR A 83 0.25 10.31 9.75
C THR A 83 1.23 9.16 9.59
N LEU A 84 1.53 8.78 8.32
CA LEU A 84 2.42 7.67 8.00
C LEU A 84 3.82 7.82 8.61
N THR A 85 4.29 9.05 8.80
CA THR A 85 5.63 9.35 9.35
C THR A 85 5.59 9.91 10.77
N SER A 86 4.40 10.14 11.33
CA SER A 86 4.22 10.70 12.67
C SER A 86 2.97 10.10 13.32
N PRO A 87 3.07 8.85 13.83
CA PRO A 87 1.97 8.20 14.54
C PRO A 87 1.67 8.93 15.86
N ASP A 88 0.39 9.01 16.20
CA ASP A 88 -0.07 9.56 17.49
C ASP A 88 -0.12 8.44 18.54
N LEU A 89 0.96 8.31 19.30
CA LEU A 89 1.13 7.23 20.31
C LEU A 89 0.05 7.30 21.40
N GLU A 90 -0.39 8.51 21.80
CA GLU A 90 -1.44 8.68 22.82
C GLU A 90 -2.80 8.18 22.29
N ALA A 91 -3.12 8.52 21.04
CA ALA A 91 -4.33 8.04 20.38
C ALA A 91 -4.30 6.50 20.22
N ILE A 92 -3.15 5.93 19.83
CA ILE A 92 -2.95 4.47 19.70
C ILE A 92 -3.15 3.78 21.04
N GLU A 93 -2.47 4.24 22.11
CA GLU A 93 -2.62 3.68 23.45
C GLU A 93 -4.07 3.75 23.94
N GLY A 94 -4.76 4.88 23.68
CA GLY A 94 -6.17 5.08 24.03
C GLY A 94 -7.13 4.09 23.37
N LEU A 95 -6.77 3.54 22.21
CA LEU A 95 -7.53 2.51 21.51
C LEU A 95 -7.37 1.12 22.14
N ASN A 96 -6.38 0.88 23.02
CA ASN A 96 -6.05 -0.42 23.59
C ASN A 96 -5.96 -1.53 22.52
N PRO A 97 -5.06 -1.42 21.53
CA PRO A 97 -4.88 -2.43 20.51
C PRO A 97 -4.33 -3.74 21.11
N ASP A 98 -4.51 -4.85 20.39
CA ASP A 98 -3.87 -6.14 20.67
C ASP A 98 -2.88 -6.54 19.56
N LEU A 99 -2.83 -5.76 18.46
CA LEU A 99 -1.84 -5.86 17.40
C LEU A 99 -1.65 -4.48 16.74
N ILE A 100 -0.39 -4.13 16.47
CA ILE A 100 0.00 -2.94 15.68
C ILE A 100 0.80 -3.41 14.47
N LEU A 101 0.37 -2.97 13.25
CA LEU A 101 1.07 -3.24 12.01
C LEU A 101 1.64 -1.95 11.42
N GLY A 102 2.91 -1.99 11.01
CA GLY A 102 3.59 -0.83 10.42
C GLY A 102 4.76 -1.24 9.54
N SER A 103 5.61 -0.27 9.18
CA SER A 103 6.81 -0.51 8.39
C SER A 103 8.05 0.09 9.05
N LYS A 104 9.16 -0.62 9.01
CA LYS A 104 10.46 -0.12 9.45
C LYS A 104 10.87 1.10 8.63
N PHE A 105 10.60 1.08 7.32
CA PHE A 105 10.91 2.18 6.42
C PHE A 105 10.36 3.54 6.89
N ARG A 106 9.18 3.58 7.54
CA ARG A 106 8.54 4.84 7.96
C ARG A 106 8.56 5.08 9.46
N GLN A 107 8.42 4.02 10.28
CA GLN A 107 8.18 4.16 11.72
C GLN A 107 9.25 3.49 12.59
N GLU A 108 10.47 3.19 12.08
CA GLU A 108 11.53 2.55 12.84
C GLU A 108 11.80 3.24 14.19
N GLU A 109 11.81 4.58 14.20
CA GLU A 109 12.08 5.38 15.40
C GLU A 109 11.01 5.25 16.51
N PHE A 110 9.80 4.83 16.16
CA PHE A 110 8.67 4.67 17.10
C PHE A 110 8.47 3.22 17.55
N TYR A 111 9.29 2.27 17.06
CA TYR A 111 9.05 0.84 17.29
C TYR A 111 9.01 0.47 18.78
N ASP A 112 9.98 0.93 19.57
CA ASP A 112 10.06 0.58 21.00
C ASP A 112 8.86 1.11 21.79
N GLU A 113 8.36 2.30 21.46
CA GLU A 113 7.19 2.90 22.09
C GLU A 113 5.90 2.18 21.67
N LEU A 114 5.78 1.80 20.41
CA LEU A 114 4.62 1.04 19.90
C LEU A 114 4.58 -0.37 20.48
N ASP A 115 5.70 -1.07 20.54
CA ASP A 115 5.80 -2.42 21.14
C ASP A 115 5.52 -2.41 22.66
N ALA A 116 5.77 -1.27 23.34
CA ALA A 116 5.36 -1.09 24.73
C ALA A 116 3.84 -0.92 24.91
N ILE A 117 3.11 -0.49 23.86
CA ILE A 117 1.64 -0.37 23.85
C ILE A 117 0.99 -1.72 23.56
N ALA A 118 1.42 -2.40 22.50
CA ALA A 118 0.90 -3.71 22.08
C ALA A 118 1.91 -4.45 21.18
N PRO A 119 1.77 -5.77 21.02
CA PRO A 119 2.55 -6.54 20.05
C PRO A 119 2.60 -5.85 18.69
N THR A 120 3.83 -5.54 18.21
CA THR A 120 4.05 -4.74 17.01
C THR A 120 4.84 -5.53 15.97
N VAL A 121 4.31 -5.60 14.74
CA VAL A 121 4.93 -6.27 13.59
C VAL A 121 5.21 -5.26 12.50
N PHE A 122 6.48 -5.13 12.08
CA PHE A 122 6.89 -4.21 11.02
C PHE A 122 7.43 -4.97 9.80
N THR A 123 6.94 -4.59 8.62
CA THR A 123 7.57 -4.97 7.35
C THR A 123 8.83 -4.14 7.11
N GLU A 124 9.79 -4.62 6.29
CA GLU A 124 11.06 -3.91 6.03
C GLU A 124 10.83 -2.65 5.18
N ASN A 125 10.06 -2.79 4.09
CA ASN A 125 9.82 -1.75 3.09
C ASN A 125 8.33 -1.62 2.79
N VAL A 126 7.98 -0.62 1.97
CA VAL A 126 6.63 -0.38 1.46
C VAL A 126 6.67 -0.36 -0.06
N GLY A 127 5.69 -0.98 -0.70
CA GLY A 127 5.52 -1.00 -2.16
C GLY A 127 6.35 -2.04 -2.88
N ILE A 128 7.67 -1.98 -2.79
CA ILE A 128 8.58 -2.90 -3.50
C ILE A 128 8.41 -4.37 -3.10
N SER A 129 8.06 -4.61 -1.85
CA SER A 129 7.81 -5.94 -1.28
C SER A 129 6.35 -6.14 -0.87
N TRP A 130 5.41 -5.53 -1.61
CA TRP A 130 4.02 -5.51 -1.19
C TRP A 130 3.38 -6.91 -1.07
N LYS A 131 3.80 -7.88 -1.87
CA LYS A 131 3.29 -9.26 -1.81
C LYS A 131 3.76 -9.97 -0.55
N GLU A 132 5.04 -9.87 -0.25
CA GLU A 132 5.63 -10.42 0.98
C GLU A 132 5.06 -9.72 2.22
N ASN A 133 4.86 -8.40 2.16
CA ASN A 133 4.23 -7.63 3.22
C ASN A 133 2.79 -8.11 3.46
N PHE A 134 2.02 -8.30 2.40
CA PHE A 134 0.64 -8.78 2.44
C PHE A 134 0.54 -10.14 3.16
N LEU A 135 1.44 -11.07 2.85
CA LEU A 135 1.48 -12.37 3.49
C LEU A 135 1.89 -12.30 4.97
N LEU A 136 2.91 -11.49 5.30
CA LEU A 136 3.37 -11.30 6.67
C LEU A 136 2.28 -10.67 7.55
N ASP A 137 1.63 -9.62 7.08
CA ASP A 137 0.55 -8.95 7.78
C ASP A 137 -0.67 -9.88 7.93
N GLY A 138 -0.99 -10.66 6.90
CA GLY A 138 -2.01 -11.70 6.95
C GLY A 138 -1.70 -12.76 8.01
N GLU A 139 -0.45 -13.23 8.08
CA GLU A 139 -0.02 -14.15 9.11
C GLU A 139 -0.14 -13.52 10.50
N ALA A 140 0.30 -12.27 10.70
CA ALA A 140 0.18 -11.55 11.96
C ALA A 140 -1.27 -11.38 12.42
N MET A 141 -2.21 -11.18 11.49
CA MET A 141 -3.65 -11.10 11.77
C MET A 141 -4.36 -12.46 11.89
N GLY A 142 -3.66 -13.58 11.75
CA GLY A 142 -4.29 -14.91 11.78
C GLY A 142 -5.04 -15.29 10.53
N LYS A 143 -4.69 -14.69 9.42
CA LYS A 143 -5.31 -14.79 8.11
C LYS A 143 -4.34 -15.27 7.02
N GLY A 144 -3.29 -16.02 7.40
CA GLY A 144 -2.24 -16.43 6.46
C GLY A 144 -2.74 -17.28 5.30
N GLU A 145 -3.69 -18.21 5.55
CA GLU A 145 -4.26 -19.04 4.46
C GLU A 145 -5.10 -18.19 3.51
N GLU A 146 -5.96 -17.31 4.03
CA GLU A 146 -6.79 -16.40 3.24
C GLU A 146 -5.92 -15.40 2.44
N ALA A 147 -4.83 -14.91 3.03
CA ALA A 147 -3.88 -14.03 2.35
C ALA A 147 -3.21 -14.73 1.16
N GLN A 148 -2.77 -15.99 1.33
CA GLN A 148 -2.19 -16.75 0.24
C GLN A 148 -3.21 -17.00 -0.89
N GLU A 149 -4.45 -17.37 -0.55
CA GLU A 149 -5.51 -17.59 -1.54
C GLU A 149 -5.83 -16.32 -2.35
N LEU A 150 -5.88 -15.16 -1.71
CA LEU A 150 -6.12 -13.87 -2.39
C LEU A 150 -4.95 -13.48 -3.29
N LEU A 151 -3.72 -13.68 -2.83
CA LEU A 151 -2.53 -13.38 -3.63
C LEU A 151 -2.43 -14.30 -4.85
N ASP A 152 -2.66 -15.60 -4.68
CA ASP A 152 -2.67 -16.58 -5.78
C ASP A 152 -3.75 -16.26 -6.82
N ALA A 153 -4.93 -15.81 -6.38
CA ALA A 153 -6.01 -15.38 -7.26
C ALA A 153 -5.65 -14.12 -8.06
N TYR A 154 -5.02 -13.13 -7.41
CA TYR A 154 -4.52 -11.93 -8.09
C TYR A 154 -3.46 -12.30 -9.15
N GLU A 155 -2.45 -13.10 -8.78
CA GLU A 155 -1.36 -13.47 -9.70
C GLU A 155 -1.90 -14.28 -10.90
N THR A 156 -2.86 -15.16 -10.66
CA THR A 156 -3.55 -15.90 -11.74
C THR A 156 -4.25 -14.94 -12.68
N ARG A 157 -5.02 -13.98 -12.16
CA ARG A 157 -5.72 -12.99 -12.97
C ARG A 157 -4.76 -12.13 -13.80
N ALA A 158 -3.67 -11.65 -13.19
CA ALA A 158 -2.66 -10.84 -13.88
C ALA A 158 -2.02 -11.61 -15.05
N ALA A 159 -1.65 -12.89 -14.84
CA ALA A 159 -1.09 -13.74 -15.86
C ALA A 159 -2.11 -14.08 -16.98
N GLU A 160 -3.37 -14.36 -16.64
CA GLU A 160 -4.44 -14.63 -17.62
C GLU A 160 -4.75 -13.38 -18.48
N PHE A 161 -4.82 -12.20 -17.85
CA PHE A 161 -4.95 -10.94 -18.57
C PHE A 161 -3.79 -10.75 -19.55
N GLY A 162 -2.55 -10.90 -19.07
CA GLY A 162 -1.37 -10.83 -19.90
C GLY A 162 -1.41 -11.77 -21.11
N ALA A 163 -1.77 -13.02 -20.89
CA ALA A 163 -1.90 -14.01 -21.96
C ALA A 163 -3.01 -13.66 -22.99
N SER A 164 -4.05 -12.93 -22.57
CA SER A 164 -5.17 -12.54 -23.43
C SER A 164 -4.80 -11.47 -24.48
N LEU A 165 -3.80 -10.63 -24.17
CA LEU A 165 -3.39 -9.51 -25.04
C LEU A 165 -2.40 -9.90 -26.17
N GLY A 166 -1.94 -11.14 -26.22
CA GLY A 166 -1.05 -11.63 -27.27
C GLY A 166 0.42 -11.25 -27.07
N ASP A 167 1.09 -10.59 -28.03
CA ASP A 167 2.50 -10.18 -27.89
C ASP A 167 2.62 -8.87 -27.08
N LEU A 168 2.64 -9.01 -25.76
CA LEU A 168 2.67 -7.89 -24.82
C LEU A 168 4.04 -7.23 -24.70
N SER A 169 5.10 -7.89 -25.11
CA SER A 169 6.45 -7.34 -25.02
C SER A 169 6.65 -6.11 -25.93
N ALA A 170 5.76 -5.95 -26.92
CA ALA A 170 5.76 -4.82 -27.83
C ALA A 170 4.90 -3.62 -27.33
N THR A 171 4.11 -3.78 -26.25
CA THR A 171 3.28 -2.69 -25.72
C THR A 171 4.02 -1.99 -24.58
N GLU A 172 4.36 -0.73 -24.80
CA GLU A 172 5.04 0.11 -23.80
C GLU A 172 4.03 0.94 -23.00
N VAL A 173 3.85 0.58 -21.72
CA VAL A 173 2.96 1.28 -20.79
C VAL A 173 3.77 2.25 -19.93
N SER A 174 3.47 3.53 -20.07
CA SER A 174 4.05 4.62 -19.30
C SER A 174 3.20 4.95 -18.06
N ILE A 175 3.85 5.26 -16.94
CA ILE A 175 3.20 5.73 -15.71
C ILE A 175 3.83 7.04 -15.27
N VAL A 176 3.00 8.07 -15.10
CA VAL A 176 3.40 9.42 -14.68
C VAL A 176 2.54 9.90 -13.53
N ARG A 177 3.16 10.51 -12.52
CA ARG A 177 2.49 11.13 -11.38
C ARG A 177 2.94 12.57 -11.22
N PHE A 178 1.99 13.48 -11.21
CA PHE A 178 2.25 14.86 -10.84
C PHE A 178 2.31 14.98 -9.32
N MET A 179 3.36 15.64 -8.84
CA MET A 179 3.58 15.97 -7.43
C MET A 179 3.57 17.49 -7.28
N PRO A 180 3.41 18.06 -6.08
CA PRO A 180 3.35 19.52 -5.90
C PRO A 180 4.53 20.27 -6.51
N ASP A 181 5.73 19.70 -6.49
CA ASP A 181 6.97 20.37 -6.89
C ASP A 181 7.67 19.73 -8.11
N MET A 182 7.18 18.57 -8.60
CA MET A 182 7.85 17.79 -9.65
C MET A 182 6.89 16.85 -10.35
N VAL A 183 7.35 16.27 -11.46
CA VAL A 183 6.68 15.14 -12.10
C VAL A 183 7.54 13.90 -11.90
N ARG A 184 6.94 12.78 -11.54
CA ARG A 184 7.61 11.48 -11.43
C ARG A 184 7.14 10.54 -12.54
N TYR A 185 8.08 9.78 -13.07
CA TYR A 185 7.78 8.56 -13.83
C TYR A 185 8.09 7.35 -12.96
N TYR A 186 7.32 6.28 -13.12
CA TYR A 186 7.41 5.11 -12.23
C TYR A 186 8.05 3.92 -12.93
N GLY A 187 9.01 3.31 -12.26
CA GLY A 187 9.80 2.20 -12.74
C GLY A 187 9.29 0.83 -12.29
N PRO A 188 10.03 -0.25 -12.63
CA PRO A 188 9.56 -1.63 -12.41
C PRO A 188 9.49 -2.06 -10.94
N ASP A 189 10.19 -1.38 -10.03
CA ASP A 189 10.21 -1.71 -8.60
C ASP A 189 9.20 -0.87 -7.79
N SER A 190 8.38 -0.03 -8.46
CA SER A 190 7.21 0.61 -7.84
C SER A 190 6.04 -0.36 -7.73
N PHE A 191 5.08 -0.08 -6.84
CA PHE A 191 3.88 -0.91 -6.70
C PHE A 191 3.15 -1.12 -8.03
N SER A 192 2.74 -0.02 -8.69
CA SER A 192 2.09 -0.09 -10.01
C SER A 192 2.99 -0.71 -11.08
N GLY A 193 4.33 -0.51 -10.96
CA GLY A 193 5.31 -1.13 -11.83
C GLY A 193 5.39 -2.64 -11.71
N ILE A 194 5.27 -3.16 -10.49
CA ILE A 194 5.21 -4.61 -10.22
C ILE A 194 3.92 -5.18 -10.79
N VAL A 195 2.78 -4.50 -10.59
CA VAL A 195 1.49 -4.95 -11.18
C VAL A 195 1.58 -5.04 -12.70
N LEU A 196 2.18 -4.05 -13.38
CA LEU A 196 2.43 -4.15 -14.83
C LEU A 196 3.35 -5.32 -15.17
N GLY A 197 4.41 -5.52 -14.40
CA GLY A 197 5.34 -6.64 -14.58
C GLY A 197 4.66 -8.00 -14.49
N ASP A 198 3.71 -8.15 -13.56
CA ASP A 198 2.93 -9.39 -13.38
C ASP A 198 2.06 -9.72 -14.62
N THR A 199 1.67 -8.71 -15.40
CA THR A 199 0.93 -8.91 -16.67
C THR A 199 1.84 -9.14 -17.87
N GLY A 200 3.15 -8.93 -17.73
CA GLY A 200 4.12 -9.01 -18.83
C GLY A 200 4.14 -7.81 -19.78
N LEU A 201 3.44 -6.71 -19.45
CA LEU A 201 3.47 -5.46 -20.21
C LEU A 201 4.86 -4.80 -20.21
N GLY A 202 5.27 -4.25 -21.36
CA GLY A 202 6.50 -3.52 -21.54
C GLY A 202 6.47 -2.11 -20.94
N ARG A 203 7.63 -1.45 -20.98
CA ARG A 203 7.78 -0.08 -20.47
C ARG A 203 8.63 0.75 -21.44
N PRO A 204 8.40 2.08 -21.59
CA PRO A 204 9.31 2.96 -22.28
C PRO A 204 10.71 2.89 -21.71
N GLU A 205 11.74 3.09 -22.57
CA GLU A 205 13.16 2.98 -22.19
C GLU A 205 13.49 3.78 -20.92
N LEU A 206 12.95 4.99 -20.78
CA LEU A 206 13.11 5.83 -19.59
C LEU A 206 12.66 5.10 -18.30
N GLN A 207 11.58 4.35 -18.37
CA GLN A 207 10.96 3.70 -17.21
C GLN A 207 11.46 2.27 -16.94
N VAL A 208 12.33 1.75 -17.79
CA VAL A 208 13.09 0.49 -17.53
C VAL A 208 14.08 0.70 -16.41
N MET A 209 14.67 1.91 -16.31
CA MET A 209 15.60 2.34 -15.27
C MET A 209 16.82 1.41 -15.14
N GLU A 210 17.36 0.91 -16.26
CA GLU A 210 18.48 -0.02 -16.26
C GLU A 210 19.71 0.61 -15.58
N GLY A 211 20.28 -0.08 -14.59
CA GLY A 211 21.47 0.36 -13.86
C GLY A 211 21.23 1.39 -12.76
N ALA A 212 20.00 1.85 -12.54
CA ALA A 212 19.66 2.68 -11.39
C ALA A 212 19.67 1.85 -10.09
N GLU A 213 20.16 2.44 -8.98
CA GLU A 213 20.12 1.80 -7.65
C GLU A 213 18.68 1.70 -7.12
N ASP A 214 17.88 2.75 -7.33
CA ASP A 214 16.46 2.79 -7.04
C ASP A 214 15.68 2.85 -8.35
N ARG A 215 14.89 1.83 -8.63
CA ARG A 215 14.06 1.72 -9.83
C ARG A 215 12.58 1.89 -9.55
N ARG A 216 12.24 2.49 -8.42
CA ARG A 216 10.83 2.76 -8.08
C ARG A 216 10.29 3.94 -8.88
N PHE A 217 11.02 5.03 -8.94
CA PHE A 217 10.64 6.22 -9.71
C PHE A 217 11.87 7.07 -10.05
N GLY A 218 11.71 7.91 -11.09
CA GLY A 218 12.61 9.00 -11.38
C GLY A 218 11.84 10.31 -11.55
N GLU A 219 12.55 11.42 -11.69
CA GLU A 219 11.98 12.75 -11.80
C GLU A 219 12.08 13.28 -13.24
N LEU A 220 11.06 14.01 -13.67
CA LEU A 220 10.98 14.73 -14.92
C LEU A 220 10.67 16.20 -14.65
N SER A 221 11.27 17.09 -15.43
CA SER A 221 10.77 18.45 -15.54
C SER A 221 9.55 18.50 -16.48
N LEU A 222 8.70 19.51 -16.32
CA LEU A 222 7.56 19.73 -17.23
C LEU A 222 8.00 19.98 -18.68
N GLU A 223 9.24 20.46 -18.89
CA GLU A 223 9.83 20.71 -20.21
C GLU A 223 10.29 19.40 -20.90
N GLU A 224 10.36 18.29 -20.15
CA GLU A 224 10.80 16.97 -20.63
C GLU A 224 9.66 15.93 -20.53
N ILE A 225 8.43 16.37 -20.34
CA ILE A 225 7.28 15.47 -20.15
C ILE A 225 7.04 14.52 -21.33
N ASP A 226 7.43 14.94 -22.55
CA ASP A 226 7.39 14.14 -23.77
C ASP A 226 8.34 12.93 -23.73
N SER A 227 9.34 12.92 -22.84
CA SER A 227 10.20 11.75 -22.61
C SER A 227 9.44 10.58 -21.95
N ALA A 228 8.24 10.83 -21.39
CA ALA A 228 7.37 9.81 -20.82
C ALA A 228 6.39 9.21 -21.86
N ASP A 229 6.56 9.51 -23.16
CA ASP A 229 5.73 8.93 -24.22
C ASP A 229 5.86 7.40 -24.26
N GLY A 230 4.82 6.72 -24.76
CA GLY A 230 4.74 5.28 -24.87
C GLY A 230 3.57 4.86 -25.75
N ASP A 231 3.22 3.58 -25.78
CA ASP A 231 2.03 3.10 -26.50
C ASP A 231 0.73 3.41 -25.76
N VAL A 232 0.79 3.42 -24.42
CA VAL A 232 -0.29 3.80 -23.49
C VAL A 232 0.31 4.55 -22.32
N LEU A 233 -0.36 5.59 -21.84
CA LEU A 233 0.07 6.40 -20.69
C LEU A 233 -1.04 6.44 -19.64
N PHE A 234 -0.71 6.04 -18.42
CA PHE A 234 -1.52 6.27 -17.23
C PHE A 234 -0.92 7.41 -16.40
N TYR A 235 -1.73 8.38 -16.02
CA TYR A 235 -1.26 9.52 -15.26
C TYR A 235 -2.23 9.95 -14.17
N CYS A 236 -1.67 10.42 -13.04
CA CYS A 236 -2.43 10.86 -11.87
C CYS A 236 -1.73 12.04 -11.18
N ALA A 237 -2.34 12.58 -10.13
CA ALA A 237 -1.81 13.70 -9.37
C ALA A 237 -1.99 13.48 -7.86
N TYR A 238 -1.00 13.87 -7.06
CA TYR A 238 -1.01 13.77 -5.61
C TYR A 238 -1.43 15.11 -4.98
N GLY A 239 -2.69 15.18 -4.53
CA GLY A 239 -3.26 16.36 -3.92
C GLY A 239 -3.71 17.44 -4.91
N ASP A 240 -4.39 18.47 -4.40
CA ASP A 240 -5.07 19.48 -5.22
C ASP A 240 -4.11 20.35 -6.05
N ASP A 241 -2.95 20.72 -5.49
CA ASP A 241 -1.97 21.56 -6.20
C ASP A 241 -1.36 20.82 -7.38
N ALA A 242 -1.05 19.54 -7.23
CA ALA A 242 -0.56 18.71 -8.33
C ALA A 242 -1.64 18.42 -9.38
N ALA A 243 -2.90 18.30 -8.96
CA ALA A 243 -4.03 18.13 -9.88
C ALA A 243 -4.20 19.37 -10.77
N ALA A 244 -4.09 20.59 -10.22
CA ALA A 244 -4.13 21.82 -10.99
C ALA A 244 -2.96 21.91 -11.98
N GLN A 245 -1.75 21.52 -11.57
CA GLN A 245 -0.58 21.43 -12.47
C GLN A 245 -0.76 20.42 -13.59
N MET A 246 -1.35 19.25 -13.27
CA MET A 246 -1.66 18.21 -14.24
C MET A 246 -2.63 18.73 -15.32
N GLU A 247 -3.71 19.42 -14.93
CA GLU A 247 -4.67 20.02 -15.86
C GLU A 247 -4.03 21.07 -16.77
N GLU A 248 -3.18 21.95 -16.21
CA GLU A 248 -2.44 22.95 -16.99
C GLU A 248 -1.49 22.25 -17.99
N THR A 249 -0.73 21.25 -17.56
CA THR A 249 0.20 20.50 -18.42
C THR A 249 -0.54 19.77 -19.53
N ALA A 250 -1.66 19.10 -19.21
CA ALA A 250 -2.46 18.35 -20.15
C ALA A 250 -3.11 19.24 -21.25
N SER A 251 -3.21 20.54 -21.04
CA SER A 251 -3.65 21.52 -22.02
C SER A 251 -2.49 22.19 -22.80
N GLY A 252 -1.25 21.79 -22.52
CA GLY A 252 -0.05 22.37 -23.11
C GLY A 252 0.37 21.71 -24.41
N ALA A 253 0.97 22.51 -25.33
CA ALA A 253 1.37 22.03 -26.66
C ALA A 253 2.38 20.86 -26.64
N LEU A 254 3.24 20.78 -25.61
CA LEU A 254 4.21 19.69 -25.48
C LEU A 254 3.48 18.36 -25.18
N TRP A 255 2.54 18.37 -24.24
CA TRP A 255 1.69 17.22 -23.94
C TRP A 255 0.86 16.79 -25.14
N GLU A 256 0.20 17.76 -25.81
CA GLU A 256 -0.61 17.49 -27.00
C GLU A 256 0.20 16.89 -28.15
N SER A 257 1.53 17.12 -28.20
CA SER A 257 2.44 16.59 -29.24
C SER A 257 2.95 15.18 -28.97
N MET A 258 2.69 14.61 -27.78
CA MET A 258 3.05 13.23 -27.47
C MET A 258 2.24 12.25 -28.35
N SER A 259 2.90 11.21 -28.87
CA SER A 259 2.23 10.26 -29.76
C SER A 259 1.10 9.51 -29.07
N VAL A 260 1.24 9.19 -27.79
CA VAL A 260 0.21 8.54 -26.95
C VAL A 260 -1.02 9.44 -26.78
N VAL A 261 -0.83 10.76 -26.66
CA VAL A 261 -1.92 11.74 -26.53
C VAL A 261 -2.64 11.94 -27.86
N GLU A 262 -1.90 12.10 -28.95
CA GLU A 262 -2.48 12.18 -30.33
C GLU A 262 -3.29 10.91 -30.66
N ALA A 263 -2.88 9.76 -30.17
CA ALA A 263 -3.58 8.48 -30.34
C ALA A 263 -4.81 8.33 -29.42
N GLY A 264 -5.04 9.24 -28.48
CA GLY A 264 -6.12 9.16 -27.49
C GLY A 264 -5.93 8.04 -26.44
N LYS A 265 -4.68 7.67 -26.16
CA LYS A 265 -4.32 6.58 -25.26
C LYS A 265 -3.64 7.06 -23.97
N ALA A 266 -3.77 8.33 -23.63
CA ALA A 266 -3.40 8.89 -22.35
C ALA A 266 -4.62 8.91 -21.42
N HIS A 267 -4.55 8.19 -20.31
CA HIS A 267 -5.68 7.94 -19.42
C HIS A 267 -5.40 8.47 -18.02
N PRO A 268 -6.21 9.40 -17.51
CA PRO A 268 -6.15 9.78 -16.09
C PRO A 268 -6.65 8.61 -15.23
N VAL A 269 -5.95 8.36 -14.14
CA VAL A 269 -6.27 7.30 -13.19
C VAL A 269 -6.29 7.84 -11.75
N ASP A 270 -6.86 7.08 -10.85
CA ASP A 270 -6.96 7.43 -9.44
C ASP A 270 -5.60 7.26 -8.74
N ASP A 271 -5.09 8.33 -8.15
CA ASP A 271 -3.83 8.32 -7.39
C ASP A 271 -3.90 7.41 -6.16
N GLU A 272 -5.06 7.36 -5.49
CA GLU A 272 -5.23 6.48 -4.34
C GLU A 272 -5.09 5.00 -4.71
N VAL A 273 -5.49 4.61 -5.92
CA VAL A 273 -5.39 3.23 -6.41
C VAL A 273 -3.99 2.93 -6.95
N TRP A 274 -3.47 3.82 -7.81
CA TRP A 274 -2.25 3.51 -8.57
C TRP A 274 -0.95 3.77 -7.80
N MET A 275 -0.99 4.66 -6.77
CA MET A 275 0.23 5.16 -6.12
C MET A 275 0.24 5.02 -4.60
N THR A 276 -0.79 5.53 -3.93
CA THR A 276 -0.84 5.54 -2.46
C THR A 276 -1.50 4.30 -1.87
N GLY A 277 -2.44 3.71 -2.57
CA GLY A 277 -3.00 2.40 -2.28
C GLY A 277 -2.02 1.31 -2.67
N ILE A 278 -1.66 0.47 -1.72
CA ILE A 278 -0.72 -0.63 -1.94
C ILE A 278 -1.35 -1.86 -1.31
N GLY A 279 -1.62 -2.87 -2.11
CA GLY A 279 -2.21 -4.12 -1.63
C GLY A 279 -3.00 -4.84 -2.72
N VAL A 280 -3.61 -5.96 -2.35
CA VAL A 280 -4.29 -6.84 -3.31
C VAL A 280 -5.54 -6.21 -3.91
N THR A 281 -6.24 -5.33 -3.16
CA THR A 281 -7.42 -4.61 -3.66
C THR A 281 -7.00 -3.57 -4.69
N ALA A 282 -6.03 -2.71 -4.36
CA ALA A 282 -5.51 -1.71 -5.29
C ALA A 282 -4.92 -2.36 -6.56
N ALA A 283 -4.15 -3.46 -6.41
CA ALA A 283 -3.61 -4.22 -7.54
C ALA A 283 -4.71 -4.78 -8.44
N GLY A 284 -5.79 -5.29 -7.85
CA GLY A 284 -6.98 -5.74 -8.58
C GLY A 284 -7.66 -4.62 -9.38
N MET A 285 -7.76 -3.42 -8.81
CA MET A 285 -8.34 -2.25 -9.48
C MET A 285 -7.43 -1.73 -10.61
N ILE A 286 -6.10 -1.79 -10.45
CA ILE A 286 -5.17 -1.50 -11.56
C ILE A 286 -5.40 -2.49 -12.72
N LEU A 287 -5.62 -3.78 -12.43
CA LEU A 287 -5.97 -4.74 -13.48
C LEU A 287 -7.31 -4.41 -14.16
N ASP A 288 -8.31 -3.92 -13.41
CA ASP A 288 -9.59 -3.46 -13.99
C ASP A 288 -9.36 -2.31 -14.98
N ASP A 289 -8.52 -1.33 -14.64
CA ASP A 289 -8.16 -0.22 -15.53
C ASP A 289 -7.38 -0.72 -16.76
N LEU A 290 -6.42 -1.63 -16.59
CA LEU A 290 -5.68 -2.22 -17.69
C LEU A 290 -6.61 -2.99 -18.64
N GLU A 291 -7.55 -3.79 -18.13
CA GLU A 291 -8.56 -4.48 -18.91
C GLU A 291 -9.45 -3.49 -19.67
N GLN A 292 -9.88 -2.41 -19.03
CA GLN A 292 -10.72 -1.39 -19.64
C GLN A 292 -10.04 -0.69 -20.82
N TYR A 293 -8.75 -0.35 -20.69
CA TYR A 293 -8.06 0.51 -21.66
C TYR A 293 -7.22 -0.25 -22.68
N LEU A 294 -6.85 -1.51 -22.42
CA LEU A 294 -5.98 -2.30 -23.31
C LEU A 294 -6.69 -3.45 -24.01
N ALA A 295 -7.81 -3.96 -23.48
CA ALA A 295 -8.53 -5.09 -24.07
C ALA A 295 -9.62 -4.67 -25.09
N ALA A 296 -9.69 -3.41 -25.50
CA ALA A 296 -10.71 -2.86 -26.40
C ALA A 296 -10.32 -2.93 -27.88
#